data_14cec45b949513a564c2fcdb08367556
#
_entry.id   14cec45b949513a564c2fcdb08367556
#
_cell.length_a   1.000
_cell.length_b   1.000
_cell.length_c   1.000
_cell.angle_alpha   90.00
_cell.angle_beta   90.00
_cell.angle_gamma   90.00
#
_symmetry.space_group_name_H-M   'P 1'
#
loop_
_entity.id
_entity.type
_entity.pdbx_description
1 polymer ?
#
loop_
_entity_poly.entity_id
_entity_poly.type
_entity_poly.pdbx_seq_one_letter_code
_entity_poly.pdbx_strand_id
1 'polypeptide(L)'
;MLYALKFTIMELKIPLPMQRNCRRAVRARGKPHGTDMENYLPLLQSTSLFAGISAGELRPLLSELGACIRSYGRGEALVQAGAPSRRVGVVLTGSIEAYRPAPGGARIPITHMGPGGVFGDVLGGSSLDSPVTVVASAPCEVLLFPYEKLLQPDGSAARQRLLQNLVRTISDKYFLLSRRVDLLVMKTLRAKVCAYLLSEAEQQGSMTFTIPF
;
A
#
# COMPACT_ATOMS: atom_id res chain seq x y z
N MET A 1 27.68 -8.95 38.28
CA MET A 1 27.70 -10.28 37.65
C MET A 1 26.52 -10.31 36.64
N LEU A 2 26.79 -9.89 35.40
CA LEU A 2 25.79 -9.84 34.31
C LEU A 2 25.82 -11.20 33.59
N TYR A 3 24.71 -11.92 33.65
CA TYR A 3 24.50 -13.11 32.80
C TYR A 3 24.07 -12.68 31.42
N ALA A 4 24.98 -12.75 30.46
CA ALA A 4 24.67 -12.65 29.05
C ALA A 4 24.10 -13.98 28.55
N LEU A 5 22.79 -14.07 28.35
CA LEU A 5 22.15 -15.19 27.65
C LEU A 5 22.45 -15.07 26.14
N LYS A 6 23.41 -15.86 25.65
CA LYS A 6 23.60 -16.11 24.23
C LYS A 6 22.47 -17.00 23.72
N PHE A 7 21.54 -16.45 22.99
CA PHE A 7 20.62 -17.26 22.17
C PHE A 7 21.35 -17.68 20.88
N THR A 8 21.70 -18.94 20.80
CA THR A 8 22.14 -19.57 19.55
C THR A 8 20.87 -19.84 18.73
N ILE A 9 20.67 -19.08 17.68
CA ILE A 9 19.64 -19.37 16.67
C ILE A 9 20.12 -20.62 15.93
N MET A 10 19.52 -21.75 16.26
CA MET A 10 19.64 -22.97 15.46
C MET A 10 19.02 -22.69 14.11
N GLU A 11 19.82 -22.73 13.04
CA GLU A 11 19.36 -22.66 11.66
C GLU A 11 18.39 -23.82 11.37
N LEU A 12 17.09 -23.55 11.50
CA LEU A 12 16.08 -24.45 10.97
C LEU A 12 16.06 -24.29 9.45
N LYS A 13 16.81 -25.12 8.75
CA LYS A 13 16.68 -25.29 7.29
C LYS A 13 15.33 -25.93 7.00
N ILE A 14 14.30 -25.07 6.82
CA ILE A 14 13.04 -25.49 6.24
C ILE A 14 13.26 -25.56 4.72
N PRO A 15 13.10 -26.73 4.08
CA PRO A 15 13.20 -26.81 2.64
C PRO A 15 12.02 -26.03 2.03
N LEU A 16 12.32 -24.92 1.33
CA LEU A 16 11.36 -24.20 0.54
C LEU A 16 11.07 -25.00 -0.75
N PRO A 17 9.90 -25.58 -0.92
CA PRO A 17 9.48 -26.08 -2.22
C PRO A 17 9.05 -24.90 -3.08
N MET A 18 9.55 -24.85 -4.33
CA MET A 18 9.12 -23.99 -5.43
C MET A 18 9.84 -22.65 -5.66
N GLN A 19 11.15 -22.73 -5.92
CA GLN A 19 11.85 -21.62 -6.60
C GLN A 19 11.77 -21.64 -8.14
N ARG A 20 10.91 -22.43 -8.77
CA ARG A 20 10.97 -22.62 -10.24
C ARG A 20 10.00 -21.81 -11.10
N ASN A 21 9.14 -20.95 -10.56
CA ASN A 21 8.18 -20.19 -11.39
C ASN A 21 8.25 -18.66 -11.28
N CYS A 22 9.26 -18.08 -10.62
CA CYS A 22 9.29 -16.64 -10.32
C CYS A 22 9.76 -15.74 -11.49
N ARG A 23 10.24 -16.33 -12.62
CA ARG A 23 10.74 -15.52 -13.76
C ARG A 23 9.72 -15.21 -14.85
N ARG A 24 8.47 -15.70 -14.73
CA ARG A 24 7.45 -15.56 -15.80
C ARG A 24 6.34 -14.55 -15.51
N ALA A 25 6.23 -14.01 -14.32
CA ALA A 25 5.10 -13.19 -13.88
C ALA A 25 5.26 -11.65 -14.05
N VAL A 26 6.30 -11.15 -14.73
CA VAL A 26 6.52 -9.69 -14.88
C VAL A 26 6.46 -9.27 -16.36
N ARG A 27 5.62 -9.90 -17.17
CA ARG A 27 5.24 -9.38 -18.49
C ARG A 27 3.76 -9.00 -18.51
N ALA A 28 3.34 -8.10 -17.61
CA ALA A 28 2.09 -7.38 -17.81
C ALA A 28 2.25 -6.49 -19.05
N ARG A 29 1.43 -6.72 -20.06
CA ARG A 29 1.38 -5.91 -21.28
C ARG A 29 0.85 -4.53 -20.94
N GLY A 30 1.72 -3.60 -20.52
CA GLY A 30 1.37 -2.19 -20.40
C GLY A 30 1.51 -1.54 -21.75
N LYS A 31 0.41 -1.13 -22.35
CA LYS A 31 0.44 -0.13 -23.43
C LYS A 31 0.67 1.23 -22.76
N PRO A 32 1.62 2.05 -23.21
CA PRO A 32 1.72 3.44 -22.78
C PRO A 32 0.60 4.20 -23.51
N HIS A 33 -0.52 4.46 -22.83
CA HIS A 33 -1.58 5.30 -23.37
C HIS A 33 -1.48 6.70 -22.76
N GLY A 34 -0.93 7.64 -23.53
CA GLY A 34 -0.92 9.07 -23.18
C GLY A 34 -2.32 9.70 -23.14
N THR A 35 -3.31 9.08 -23.80
CA THR A 35 -4.66 9.60 -23.92
C THR A 35 -5.55 9.25 -22.71
N ASP A 36 -5.25 8.18 -21.99
CA ASP A 36 -6.10 7.71 -20.89
C ASP A 36 -5.79 8.41 -19.55
N MET A 37 -4.60 8.98 -19.39
CA MET A 37 -4.18 9.65 -18.15
C MET A 37 -5.06 10.85 -17.81
N GLU A 38 -5.56 11.57 -18.80
CA GLU A 38 -6.37 12.77 -18.60
C GLU A 38 -7.70 12.47 -17.90
N ASN A 39 -8.29 11.33 -18.21
CA ASN A 39 -9.56 10.91 -17.63
C ASN A 39 -9.45 10.65 -16.11
N TYR A 40 -8.23 10.38 -15.62
CA TYR A 40 -7.99 10.06 -14.20
C TYR A 40 -7.47 11.23 -13.38
N LEU A 41 -7.17 12.39 -13.98
CA LEU A 41 -6.68 13.56 -13.24
C LEU A 41 -7.62 13.98 -12.10
N PRO A 42 -8.96 14.05 -12.29
CA PRO A 42 -9.87 14.41 -11.20
C PRO A 42 -9.81 13.41 -10.04
N LEU A 43 -9.77 12.11 -10.35
CA LEU A 43 -9.63 11.07 -9.33
C LEU A 43 -8.30 11.21 -8.58
N LEU A 44 -7.20 11.39 -9.30
CA LEU A 44 -5.88 11.54 -8.67
C LEU A 44 -5.83 12.75 -7.74
N GLN A 45 -6.39 13.88 -8.14
CA GLN A 45 -6.46 15.09 -7.31
C GLN A 45 -7.30 14.91 -6.05
N SER A 46 -8.30 14.03 -6.06
CA SER A 46 -9.11 13.73 -4.88
C SER A 46 -8.39 12.83 -3.87
N THR A 47 -7.26 12.21 -4.26
CA THR A 47 -6.50 11.33 -3.36
C THR A 47 -5.64 12.14 -2.38
N SER A 48 -5.43 11.61 -1.18
CA SER A 48 -4.52 12.21 -0.19
C SER A 48 -3.10 12.38 -0.72
N LEU A 49 -2.65 11.47 -1.60
CA LEU A 49 -1.31 11.46 -2.17
C LEU A 49 -1.04 12.70 -3.06
N PHE A 50 -2.02 13.11 -3.86
CA PHE A 50 -1.88 14.26 -4.76
C PHE A 50 -2.59 15.52 -4.23
N ALA A 51 -2.98 15.53 -2.95
CA ALA A 51 -3.64 16.68 -2.35
C ALA A 51 -2.83 17.97 -2.51
N GLY A 52 -3.49 19.06 -2.91
CA GLY A 52 -2.87 20.38 -3.09
C GLY A 52 -1.96 20.50 -4.32
N ILE A 53 -1.96 19.52 -5.24
CA ILE A 53 -1.29 19.62 -6.54
C ILE A 53 -2.34 19.98 -7.59
N SER A 54 -2.13 21.09 -8.30
CA SER A 54 -3.07 21.54 -9.32
C SER A 54 -3.06 20.63 -10.55
N ALA A 55 -4.13 20.64 -11.33
CA ALA A 55 -4.23 19.85 -12.57
C ALA A 55 -3.09 20.18 -13.55
N GLY A 56 -2.69 21.45 -13.63
CA GLY A 56 -1.60 21.91 -14.48
C GLY A 56 -0.22 21.38 -14.06
N GLU A 57 -0.01 21.17 -12.75
CA GLU A 57 1.23 20.61 -12.20
C GLU A 57 1.25 19.07 -12.22
N LEU A 58 0.07 18.45 -12.17
CA LEU A 58 -0.04 17.00 -12.03
C LEU A 58 0.48 16.26 -13.27
N ARG A 59 0.14 16.75 -14.47
CA ARG A 59 0.59 16.12 -15.73
C ARG A 59 2.13 16.12 -15.87
N PRO A 60 2.84 17.26 -15.78
CA PRO A 60 4.29 17.27 -15.84
C PRO A 60 4.91 16.43 -14.71
N LEU A 61 4.34 16.46 -13.50
CA LEU A 61 4.80 15.64 -12.38
C LEU A 61 4.72 14.15 -12.70
N LEU A 62 3.60 13.65 -13.24
CA LEU A 62 3.45 12.24 -13.61
C LEU A 62 4.45 11.83 -14.70
N SER A 63 4.75 12.73 -15.63
CA SER A 63 5.78 12.52 -16.65
C SER A 63 7.19 12.45 -16.04
N GLU A 64 7.54 13.37 -15.15
CA GLU A 64 8.81 13.36 -14.42
C GLU A 64 9.01 12.06 -13.60
N LEU A 65 7.95 11.57 -12.99
CA LEU A 65 7.96 10.33 -12.22
C LEU A 65 8.07 9.08 -13.11
N GLY A 66 7.88 9.21 -14.42
CA GLY A 66 7.78 8.07 -15.33
C GLY A 66 6.57 7.20 -14.99
N ALA A 67 5.46 7.85 -14.59
CA ALA A 67 4.23 7.18 -14.23
C ALA A 67 3.61 6.48 -15.43
N CYS A 68 3.09 5.28 -15.21
CA CYS A 68 2.41 4.49 -16.24
C CYS A 68 1.14 3.84 -15.69
N ILE A 69 0.13 3.71 -16.54
CA ILE A 69 -1.09 2.96 -16.22
C ILE A 69 -0.88 1.51 -16.63
N ARG A 70 -1.30 0.59 -15.76
CA ARG A 70 -1.31 -0.84 -16.04
C ARG A 70 -2.65 -1.45 -15.68
N SER A 71 -3.12 -2.35 -16.56
CA SER A 71 -4.33 -3.13 -16.35
C SER A 71 -3.96 -4.51 -15.81
N TYR A 72 -4.78 -4.99 -14.88
CA TYR A 72 -4.67 -6.32 -14.27
C TYR A 72 -6.00 -7.02 -14.31
N GLY A 73 -5.99 -8.30 -14.69
CA GLY A 73 -7.16 -9.17 -14.61
C GLY A 73 -7.38 -9.67 -13.16
N ARG A 74 -8.60 -10.10 -12.87
CA ARG A 74 -8.93 -10.68 -11.55
C ARG A 74 -7.97 -11.81 -11.18
N GLY A 75 -7.40 -11.75 -9.98
CA GLY A 75 -6.45 -12.72 -9.45
C GLY A 75 -4.99 -12.47 -9.86
N GLU A 76 -4.71 -11.52 -10.76
CA GLU A 76 -3.34 -11.17 -11.10
C GLU A 76 -2.64 -10.44 -9.94
N ALA A 77 -1.37 -10.79 -9.70
CA ALA A 77 -0.58 -10.19 -8.65
C ALA A 77 0.09 -8.88 -9.13
N LEU A 78 -0.12 -7.81 -8.38
CA LEU A 78 0.54 -6.52 -8.53
C LEU A 78 1.86 -6.48 -7.74
N VAL A 79 1.84 -7.06 -6.54
CA VAL A 79 2.98 -7.22 -5.64
C VAL A 79 2.95 -8.64 -5.09
N GLN A 80 4.10 -9.27 -4.98
CA GLN A 80 4.22 -10.61 -4.43
C GLN A 80 5.03 -10.60 -3.13
N ALA A 81 4.55 -11.31 -2.11
CA ALA A 81 5.30 -11.50 -0.87
C ALA A 81 6.63 -12.18 -1.14
N GLY A 82 7.68 -11.73 -0.47
CA GLY A 82 9.05 -12.22 -0.67
C GLY A 82 9.74 -11.65 -1.92
N ALA A 83 9.15 -10.66 -2.59
CA ALA A 83 9.77 -9.95 -3.69
C ALA A 83 9.94 -8.46 -3.36
N PRO A 84 10.99 -7.80 -3.86
CA PRO A 84 11.17 -6.37 -3.66
C PRO A 84 10.06 -5.60 -4.39
N SER A 85 9.46 -4.63 -3.71
CA SER A 85 8.47 -3.73 -4.30
C SER A 85 8.99 -2.30 -4.17
N ARG A 86 9.36 -1.69 -5.29
CA ARG A 86 9.91 -0.33 -5.35
C ARG A 86 9.02 0.63 -6.14
N ARG A 87 7.74 0.35 -6.18
CA ARG A 87 6.75 1.18 -6.88
C ARG A 87 5.64 1.60 -5.95
N VAL A 88 5.23 2.85 -6.10
CA VAL A 88 3.98 3.35 -5.52
C VAL A 88 2.89 3.23 -6.57
N GLY A 89 1.71 2.82 -6.15
CA GLY A 89 0.56 2.65 -7.02
C GLY A 89 -0.69 3.32 -6.48
N VAL A 90 -1.53 3.76 -7.40
CA VAL A 90 -2.88 4.27 -7.11
C VAL A 90 -3.88 3.50 -7.95
N VAL A 91 -4.93 2.97 -7.32
CA VAL A 91 -6.03 2.31 -8.03
C VAL A 91 -6.84 3.34 -8.77
N LEU A 92 -6.99 3.17 -10.08
CA LEU A 92 -7.78 4.06 -10.95
C LEU A 92 -9.19 3.53 -11.14
N THR A 93 -9.30 2.23 -11.43
CA THR A 93 -10.58 1.53 -11.60
C THR A 93 -10.51 0.14 -10.98
N GLY A 94 -11.65 -0.46 -10.71
CA GLY A 94 -11.73 -1.81 -10.14
C GLY A 94 -11.30 -1.85 -8.67
N SER A 95 -10.72 -2.96 -8.23
CA SER A 95 -10.32 -3.13 -6.84
C SER A 95 -9.16 -4.10 -6.67
N ILE A 96 -8.40 -3.92 -5.61
CA ILE A 96 -7.28 -4.76 -5.20
C ILE A 96 -7.42 -5.19 -3.75
N GLU A 97 -6.82 -6.33 -3.42
CA GLU A 97 -6.76 -6.88 -2.08
C GLU A 97 -5.32 -7.18 -1.70
N ALA A 98 -4.93 -6.77 -0.50
CA ALA A 98 -3.65 -7.13 0.09
C ALA A 98 -3.86 -8.19 1.17
N TYR A 99 -3.07 -9.25 1.12
CA TYR A 99 -3.08 -10.31 2.13
C TYR A 99 -1.66 -10.77 2.47
N ARG A 100 -1.50 -11.31 3.67
CA ARG A 100 -0.28 -11.97 4.09
C ARG A 100 -0.44 -13.48 3.90
N PRO A 101 0.51 -14.14 3.19
CA PRO A 101 0.54 -15.59 3.15
C PRO A 101 0.81 -16.16 4.55
N ALA A 102 0.05 -17.17 4.95
CA ALA A 102 0.24 -17.90 6.21
C ALA A 102 0.66 -19.35 5.94
N PRO A 103 1.27 -20.03 6.94
CA PRO A 103 1.57 -21.44 6.84
C PRO A 103 0.32 -22.26 6.46
N GLY A 104 0.52 -23.30 5.65
CA GLY A 104 -0.61 -24.13 5.16
C GLY A 104 -1.40 -23.51 4.00
N GLY A 105 -0.94 -22.40 3.40
CA GLY A 105 -1.57 -21.78 2.25
C GLY A 105 -2.75 -20.85 2.57
N ALA A 106 -3.04 -20.62 3.85
CA ALA A 106 -4.04 -19.67 4.27
C ALA A 106 -3.67 -18.22 3.89
N ARG A 107 -4.67 -17.37 3.71
CA ARG A 107 -4.50 -15.95 3.40
C ARG A 107 -5.05 -15.12 4.55
N ILE A 108 -4.22 -14.27 5.14
CA ILE A 108 -4.66 -13.32 6.16
C ILE A 108 -4.94 -11.99 5.46
N PRO A 109 -6.22 -11.58 5.32
CA PRO A 109 -6.55 -10.32 4.66
C PRO A 109 -6.01 -9.14 5.49
N ILE A 110 -5.43 -8.16 4.80
CA ILE A 110 -4.90 -6.93 5.41
C ILE A 110 -5.80 -5.77 5.07
N THR A 111 -6.11 -5.56 3.79
CA THR A 111 -6.92 -4.44 3.34
C THR A 111 -7.48 -4.72 1.94
N HIS A 112 -8.61 -4.08 1.66
CA HIS A 112 -9.22 -3.99 0.34
C HIS A 112 -9.24 -2.52 -0.09
N MET A 113 -8.91 -2.26 -1.36
CA MET A 113 -8.81 -0.89 -1.87
C MET A 113 -9.50 -0.79 -3.23
N GLY A 114 -10.37 0.22 -3.35
CA GLY A 114 -10.99 0.65 -4.61
C GLY A 114 -10.30 1.87 -5.21
N PRO A 115 -10.97 2.56 -6.16
CA PRO A 115 -10.44 3.76 -6.81
C PRO A 115 -9.99 4.82 -5.81
N GLY A 116 -8.83 5.42 -6.06
CA GLY A 116 -8.15 6.36 -5.15
C GLY A 116 -7.29 5.69 -4.07
N GLY A 117 -7.39 4.36 -3.89
CA GLY A 117 -6.57 3.63 -2.94
C GLY A 117 -5.08 3.65 -3.30
N VAL A 118 -4.22 3.96 -2.32
CA VAL A 118 -2.76 4.04 -2.48
C VAL A 118 -2.11 2.79 -1.88
N PHE A 119 -1.25 2.13 -2.66
CA PHE A 119 -0.49 0.95 -2.24
C PHE A 119 0.99 1.06 -2.62
N GLY A 120 1.84 0.22 -2.02
CA GLY A 120 3.29 0.24 -2.28
C GLY A 120 4.03 1.42 -1.64
N ASP A 121 3.34 2.35 -1.02
CA ASP A 121 3.87 3.54 -0.37
C ASP A 121 4.85 3.19 0.78
N VAL A 122 4.47 2.26 1.64
CA VAL A 122 5.34 1.77 2.73
C VAL A 122 6.45 0.88 2.19
N LEU A 123 6.14 0.03 1.21
CA LEU A 123 7.07 -0.96 0.67
C LEU A 123 8.15 -0.32 -0.20
N GLY A 124 7.79 0.72 -0.96
CA GLY A 124 8.70 1.38 -1.90
C GLY A 124 9.92 1.99 -1.22
N GLY A 125 9.77 2.48 0.01
CA GLY A 125 10.85 3.04 0.82
C GLY A 125 11.60 2.03 1.69
N SER A 126 11.16 0.77 1.73
CA SER A 126 11.78 -0.27 2.55
C SER A 126 12.90 -0.98 1.80
N SER A 127 13.97 -1.33 2.52
CA SER A 127 15.01 -2.24 2.03
C SER A 127 14.58 -3.72 2.11
N LEU A 128 13.47 -4.01 2.78
CA LEU A 128 12.96 -5.36 2.98
C LEU A 128 12.05 -5.78 1.81
N ASP A 129 12.00 -7.08 1.56
CA ASP A 129 11.03 -7.67 0.65
C ASP A 129 9.61 -7.49 1.19
N SER A 130 8.64 -7.46 0.28
CA SER A 130 7.23 -7.27 0.66
C SER A 130 6.74 -8.42 1.55
N PRO A 131 6.20 -8.14 2.75
CA PRO A 131 5.58 -9.16 3.58
C PRO A 131 4.17 -9.55 3.11
N VAL A 132 3.64 -8.84 2.10
CA VAL A 132 2.27 -8.99 1.61
C VAL A 132 2.23 -9.26 0.11
N THR A 133 1.21 -9.99 -0.31
CA THR A 133 0.83 -10.11 -1.71
C THR A 133 -0.35 -9.19 -1.99
N VAL A 134 -0.29 -8.41 -3.07
CA VAL A 134 -1.39 -7.58 -3.55
C VAL A 134 -1.90 -8.17 -4.86
N VAL A 135 -3.18 -8.46 -4.92
CA VAL A 135 -3.84 -9.03 -6.12
C VAL A 135 -5.03 -8.19 -6.55
N ALA A 136 -5.35 -8.22 -7.81
CA ALA A 136 -6.58 -7.66 -8.34
C ALA A 136 -7.77 -8.51 -7.87
N SER A 137 -8.66 -7.96 -7.05
CA SER A 137 -9.90 -8.64 -6.62
C SER A 137 -11.00 -8.52 -7.67
N ALA A 138 -10.95 -7.48 -8.51
CA ALA A 138 -11.70 -7.31 -9.75
C ALA A 138 -10.74 -6.81 -10.85
N PRO A 139 -11.12 -6.91 -12.14
CA PRO A 139 -10.33 -6.25 -13.20
C PRO A 139 -10.10 -4.79 -12.83
N CYS A 140 -8.84 -4.35 -12.86
CA CYS A 140 -8.48 -3.03 -12.38
C CYS A 140 -7.41 -2.37 -13.26
N GLU A 141 -7.40 -1.05 -13.23
CA GLU A 141 -6.32 -0.23 -13.75
C GLU A 141 -5.66 0.51 -12.61
N VAL A 142 -4.35 0.55 -12.64
CA VAL A 142 -3.55 1.20 -11.60
C VAL A 142 -2.51 2.12 -12.22
N LEU A 143 -2.33 3.28 -11.63
CA LEU A 143 -1.20 4.15 -11.88
C LEU A 143 -0.02 3.65 -11.08
N LEU A 144 1.13 3.49 -11.70
CA LEU A 144 2.37 3.04 -11.06
C LEU A 144 3.51 3.99 -11.38
N PHE A 145 4.32 4.32 -10.39
CA PHE A 145 5.57 5.06 -10.59
C PHE A 145 6.66 4.55 -9.63
N PRO A 146 7.96 4.65 -10.04
CA PRO A 146 9.08 4.22 -9.21
C PRO A 146 9.22 5.12 -7.97
N TYR A 147 9.38 4.53 -6.79
CA TYR A 147 9.62 5.26 -5.54
C TYR A 147 10.90 6.12 -5.60
N GLU A 148 11.93 5.62 -6.27
CA GLU A 148 13.22 6.30 -6.41
C GLU A 148 13.09 7.66 -7.11
N LYS A 149 12.11 7.81 -8.01
CA LYS A 149 11.85 9.08 -8.70
C LYS A 149 11.34 10.19 -7.76
N LEU A 150 10.72 9.82 -6.63
CA LEU A 150 10.29 10.79 -5.62
C LEU A 150 11.45 11.41 -4.86
N LEU A 151 12.55 10.66 -4.70
CA LEU A 151 13.70 11.04 -3.88
C LEU A 151 14.76 11.84 -4.64
N GLN A 152 14.58 12.07 -5.94
CA GLN A 152 15.55 12.84 -6.72
C GLN A 152 15.60 14.29 -6.26
N PRO A 153 16.81 14.88 -6.03
CA PRO A 153 16.99 16.19 -5.43
C PRO A 153 16.45 17.35 -6.27
N ASP A 154 16.43 17.19 -7.61
CA ASP A 154 16.04 18.24 -8.57
C ASP A 154 14.54 18.30 -8.81
N GLY A 155 13.72 18.04 -7.78
CA GLY A 155 12.28 17.95 -7.91
C GLY A 155 11.58 19.30 -7.98
N SER A 156 10.52 19.35 -8.82
CA SER A 156 9.56 20.45 -8.83
C SER A 156 8.88 20.65 -7.46
N ALA A 157 8.30 21.83 -7.21
CA ALA A 157 7.50 22.08 -6.00
C ALA A 157 6.36 21.06 -5.85
N ALA A 158 5.77 20.62 -6.96
CA ALA A 158 4.76 19.58 -6.98
C ALA A 158 5.31 18.22 -6.49
N ARG A 159 6.55 17.86 -6.85
CA ARG A 159 7.21 16.63 -6.34
C ARG A 159 7.49 16.71 -4.85
N GLN A 160 7.93 17.85 -4.35
CA GLN A 160 8.14 18.05 -2.91
C GLN A 160 6.83 17.90 -2.14
N ARG A 161 5.74 18.47 -2.66
CA ARG A 161 4.39 18.32 -2.07
C ARG A 161 3.91 16.88 -2.09
N LEU A 162 4.15 16.16 -3.21
CA LEU A 162 3.85 14.74 -3.30
C LEU A 162 4.61 13.92 -2.25
N LEU A 163 5.89 14.20 -2.05
CA LEU A 163 6.71 13.54 -1.03
C LEU A 163 6.19 13.83 0.39
N GLN A 164 5.81 15.08 0.68
CA GLN A 164 5.21 15.45 1.97
C GLN A 164 3.88 14.70 2.19
N ASN A 165 3.04 14.63 1.17
CA ASN A 165 1.78 13.87 1.23
C ASN A 165 2.03 12.37 1.45
N LEU A 166 3.05 11.80 0.79
CA LEU A 166 3.43 10.41 0.98
C LEU A 166 3.86 10.14 2.43
N VAL A 167 4.73 10.99 3.00
CA VAL A 167 5.15 10.87 4.40
C VAL A 167 3.94 10.95 5.33
N ARG A 168 3.02 11.89 5.09
CA ARG A 168 1.77 12.00 5.87
C ARG A 168 0.94 10.71 5.76
N THR A 169 0.73 10.19 4.55
CA THR A 169 -0.03 8.96 4.32
C THR A 169 0.57 7.76 5.06
N ILE A 170 1.90 7.64 5.06
CA ILE A 170 2.61 6.58 5.81
C ILE A 170 2.41 6.78 7.32
N SER A 171 2.53 8.01 7.81
CA SER A 171 2.33 8.33 9.23
C SER A 171 0.92 7.99 9.69
N ASP A 172 -0.10 8.36 8.89
CA ASP A 172 -1.50 8.05 9.20
C ASP A 172 -1.74 6.53 9.27
N LYS A 173 -1.18 5.77 8.32
CA LYS A 173 -1.23 4.30 8.34
C LYS A 173 -0.52 3.71 9.57
N TYR A 174 0.60 4.27 9.98
CA TYR A 174 1.31 3.86 11.20
C TYR A 174 0.45 4.08 12.44
N PHE A 175 -0.14 5.26 12.61
CA PHE A 175 -1.01 5.54 13.75
C PHE A 175 -2.26 4.67 13.77
N LEU A 176 -2.85 4.42 12.60
CA LEU A 176 -3.97 3.48 12.49
C LEU A 176 -3.59 2.07 12.92
N LEU A 177 -2.41 1.60 12.51
CA LEU A 177 -1.89 0.30 12.93
C LEU A 177 -1.61 0.27 14.44
N SER A 178 -0.98 1.30 14.99
CA SER A 178 -0.71 1.42 16.42
C SER A 178 -1.99 1.31 17.25
N ARG A 179 -3.06 2.03 16.86
CA ARG A 179 -4.37 1.93 17.53
C ARG A 179 -4.95 0.51 17.48
N ARG A 180 -4.79 -0.20 16.36
CA ARG A 180 -5.24 -1.61 16.27
C ARG A 180 -4.45 -2.51 17.22
N VAL A 181 -3.15 -2.28 17.38
CA VAL A 181 -2.33 -3.01 18.35
C VAL A 181 -2.80 -2.73 19.77
N ASP A 182 -3.08 -1.47 20.12
CA ASP A 182 -3.58 -1.08 21.45
C ASP A 182 -4.89 -1.81 21.79
N LEU A 183 -5.80 -1.93 20.82
CA LEU A 183 -7.04 -2.71 21.00
C LEU A 183 -6.74 -4.20 21.23
N LEU A 184 -5.75 -4.78 20.55
CA LEU A 184 -5.42 -6.20 20.71
C LEU A 184 -4.81 -6.51 22.09
N VAL A 185 -4.05 -5.59 22.65
CA VAL A 185 -3.42 -5.75 23.99
C VAL A 185 -4.42 -5.68 25.14
N MET A 186 -5.58 -5.08 24.95
CA MET A 186 -6.62 -5.02 25.98
C MET A 186 -7.10 -6.40 26.39
N LYS A 187 -7.22 -6.64 27.69
CA LYS A 187 -7.50 -7.99 28.24
C LYS A 187 -8.94 -8.45 28.03
N THR A 188 -9.91 -7.55 28.02
CA THR A 188 -11.34 -7.92 27.96
C THR A 188 -11.99 -7.48 26.66
N LEU A 189 -12.93 -8.28 26.15
CA LEU A 189 -13.72 -7.93 24.97
C LEU A 189 -14.49 -6.61 25.16
N ARG A 190 -15.05 -6.41 26.37
CA ARG A 190 -15.76 -5.17 26.71
C ARG A 190 -14.86 -3.94 26.55
N ALA A 191 -13.63 -3.99 27.07
CA ALA A 191 -12.67 -2.89 26.93
C ALA A 191 -12.32 -2.62 25.45
N LYS A 192 -12.10 -3.69 24.66
CA LYS A 192 -11.86 -3.57 23.22
C LYS A 192 -12.99 -2.88 22.48
N VAL A 193 -14.23 -3.31 22.73
CA VAL A 193 -15.43 -2.73 22.09
C VAL A 193 -15.61 -1.28 22.50
N CYS A 194 -15.52 -0.96 23.80
CA CYS A 194 -15.65 0.42 24.27
C CYS A 194 -14.58 1.34 23.66
N ALA A 195 -13.31 0.91 23.64
CA ALA A 195 -12.22 1.70 23.08
C ALA A 195 -12.39 1.89 21.57
N TYR A 196 -12.83 0.87 20.84
CA TYR A 196 -13.15 0.97 19.43
C TYR A 196 -14.26 1.98 19.16
N LEU A 197 -15.38 1.89 19.89
CA LEU A 197 -16.51 2.82 19.73
C LEU A 197 -16.13 4.25 20.07
N LEU A 198 -15.33 4.47 21.12
CA LEU A 198 -14.82 5.81 21.46
C LEU A 198 -13.93 6.37 20.35
N SER A 199 -13.04 5.55 19.81
CA SER A 199 -12.17 5.95 18.70
C SER A 199 -12.97 6.34 17.45
N GLU A 200 -14.04 5.59 17.13
CA GLU A 200 -14.91 5.91 15.99
C GLU A 200 -15.67 7.22 16.24
N ALA A 201 -16.20 7.42 17.46
CA ALA A 201 -16.87 8.66 17.84
C ALA A 201 -15.93 9.89 17.71
N GLU A 202 -14.70 9.77 18.16
CA GLU A 202 -13.67 10.82 18.02
C GLU A 202 -13.36 11.13 16.55
N GLN A 203 -13.18 10.10 15.72
CA GLN A 203 -12.87 10.27 14.29
C GLN A 203 -14.01 10.93 13.52
N GLN A 204 -15.26 10.59 13.85
CA GLN A 204 -16.45 11.15 13.20
C GLN A 204 -16.95 12.44 13.85
N GLY A 205 -16.34 12.85 14.98
CA GLY A 205 -16.73 14.04 15.71
C GLY A 205 -18.18 13.99 16.25
N SER A 206 -18.74 12.80 16.40
CA SER A 206 -20.14 12.58 16.79
C SER A 206 -20.27 11.33 17.65
N MET A 207 -21.13 11.41 18.66
CA MET A 207 -21.51 10.25 19.49
C MET A 207 -22.51 9.32 18.78
N THR A 208 -23.07 9.75 17.64
CA THR A 208 -23.97 8.94 16.81
C THR A 208 -23.29 8.70 15.47
N PHE A 209 -22.96 7.44 15.18
CA PHE A 209 -22.23 7.05 13.96
C PHE A 209 -22.65 5.65 13.50
N THR A 210 -22.38 5.35 12.24
CA THR A 210 -22.63 4.03 11.64
C THR A 210 -21.30 3.33 11.40
N ILE A 211 -21.22 2.08 11.83
CA ILE A 211 -20.06 1.21 11.54
C ILE A 211 -20.40 0.39 10.30
N PRO A 212 -19.63 0.49 9.22
CA PRO A 212 -19.80 -0.38 8.07
C PRO A 212 -19.39 -1.81 8.43
N PHE A 213 -20.22 -2.78 8.09
CA PHE A 213 -19.95 -4.20 8.23
C PHE A 213 -19.28 -4.75 6.98
#